data_1b3794b8c7765c8b92ee4f689395a373
#
_entry.id   1b3794b8c7765c8b92ee4f689395a373
#
_cell.length_a   1.000
_cell.length_b   1.000
_cell.length_c   1.000
_cell.angle_alpha   90.00
_cell.angle_beta   90.00
_cell.angle_gamma   90.00
#
_symmetry.space_group_name_H-M   'P 1'
#
loop_
_entity.id
_entity.type
_entity.pdbx_description
1 polymer ?
#
loop_
_entity_poly.entity_id
_entity_poly.type
_entity_poly.pdbx_seq_one_letter_code
_entity_poly.pdbx_strand_id
1 'polypeptide(L)'
;MKAGSWKALVVVGLLCLATSVLSAQTFTALIDFEGTDGSGLGPVIQGLNGSFYGISGGGAGTFCGSSGCGMIFEITPAGKVITLYSFCTQKNCPDGLSPSGLMQASNGNLYGTTNLRGANHGGTIFELTPSGKFTTLYSFCAQANCADRSRPVGALVQGVDGKLYGVTENGGDTFCASGCGTMFQVTLSGQFKLVFSFCAKTDCVKEGRNPEAGLVAARTGTFMEQQLGVAPNKKAPSSRLRQRVR
;
A
#
# COMPACT_ATOMS: atom_id res chain seq x y z
N MET A 1 -89.88 -29.86 3.87
CA MET A 1 -88.47 -30.32 3.98
C MET A 1 -87.63 -29.26 3.36
N LYS A 2 -86.84 -28.51 4.15
CA LYS A 2 -86.03 -27.34 3.69
C LYS A 2 -84.61 -27.75 3.44
N ALA A 3 -84.14 -27.55 2.19
CA ALA A 3 -82.73 -27.77 1.82
C ALA A 3 -81.93 -26.61 2.32
N GLY A 4 -80.88 -26.89 3.09
CA GLY A 4 -79.89 -25.91 3.57
C GLY A 4 -78.83 -25.59 2.51
N SER A 5 -78.69 -24.30 2.24
CA SER A 5 -77.69 -23.78 1.35
C SER A 5 -76.33 -23.61 2.09
N TRP A 6 -75.31 -24.30 1.66
CA TRP A 6 -73.92 -24.12 2.12
C TRP A 6 -73.23 -23.07 1.24
N LYS A 7 -73.04 -21.92 1.82
CA LYS A 7 -72.20 -20.90 1.19
C LYS A 7 -70.71 -21.27 1.40
N ALA A 8 -70.03 -21.67 0.33
CA ALA A 8 -68.63 -21.85 0.35
C ALA A 8 -67.96 -20.46 0.43
N LEU A 9 -67.18 -20.24 1.53
CA LEU A 9 -66.36 -19.06 1.70
C LEU A 9 -65.06 -19.30 0.95
N VAL A 10 -64.87 -18.67 -0.19
CA VAL A 10 -63.62 -18.66 -0.92
C VAL A 10 -62.72 -17.61 -0.27
N VAL A 11 -61.76 -18.09 0.53
CA VAL A 11 -60.67 -17.22 1.03
C VAL A 11 -59.65 -17.06 -0.08
N VAL A 12 -59.72 -15.95 -0.78
CA VAL A 12 -58.68 -15.53 -1.71
C VAL A 12 -57.51 -15.03 -0.90
N GLY A 13 -56.52 -15.90 -0.68
CA GLY A 13 -55.26 -15.50 -0.10
C GLY A 13 -54.49 -14.66 -1.10
N LEU A 14 -54.41 -13.35 -0.86
CA LEU A 14 -53.54 -12.45 -1.58
C LEU A 14 -52.06 -12.77 -1.19
N LEU A 15 -51.40 -13.61 -1.99
CA LEU A 15 -49.97 -13.78 -1.90
C LEU A 15 -49.33 -12.47 -2.43
N CYS A 16 -48.98 -11.56 -1.55
CA CYS A 16 -48.06 -10.46 -1.86
C CYS A 16 -46.66 -11.08 -2.15
N LEU A 17 -46.42 -11.38 -3.41
CA LEU A 17 -45.06 -11.60 -3.91
C LEU A 17 -44.31 -10.26 -3.82
N ALA A 18 -43.63 -10.02 -2.68
CA ALA A 18 -42.60 -8.99 -2.61
C ALA A 18 -41.48 -9.42 -3.55
N THR A 19 -41.52 -8.99 -4.80
CA THR A 19 -40.37 -9.02 -5.69
C THR A 19 -39.37 -8.04 -5.12
N SER A 20 -38.44 -8.53 -4.31
CA SER A 20 -37.22 -7.80 -4.03
C SER A 20 -36.51 -7.57 -5.37
N VAL A 21 -36.62 -6.36 -5.88
CA VAL A 21 -35.79 -5.90 -7.00
C VAL A 21 -34.37 -5.87 -6.45
N LEU A 22 -33.64 -6.98 -6.62
CA LEU A 22 -32.20 -6.94 -6.45
C LEU A 22 -31.71 -5.95 -7.52
N SER A 23 -31.39 -4.74 -7.07
CA SER A 23 -30.65 -3.79 -7.91
C SER A 23 -29.35 -4.48 -8.26
N ALA A 24 -29.23 -4.94 -9.50
CA ALA A 24 -27.97 -5.44 -10.02
C ALA A 24 -26.96 -4.30 -9.85
N GLN A 25 -25.89 -4.55 -9.09
CA GLN A 25 -24.81 -3.58 -9.00
C GLN A 25 -24.24 -3.43 -10.41
N THR A 26 -24.40 -2.25 -10.98
CA THR A 26 -23.78 -1.92 -12.26
C THR A 26 -22.31 -1.64 -12.03
N PHE A 27 -21.44 -2.45 -12.62
CA PHE A 27 -20.02 -2.15 -12.69
C PHE A 27 -19.83 -1.07 -13.76
N THR A 28 -19.23 0.05 -13.36
CA THR A 28 -18.84 1.11 -14.28
C THR A 28 -17.34 1.29 -14.19
N ALA A 29 -16.61 1.13 -15.30
CA ALA A 29 -15.23 1.54 -15.40
C ALA A 29 -15.19 3.06 -15.27
N LEU A 30 -14.49 3.58 -14.26
CA LEU A 30 -14.35 5.01 -14.07
C LEU A 30 -13.33 5.58 -15.03
N ILE A 31 -12.28 4.82 -15.36
CA ILE A 31 -11.14 5.25 -16.14
C ILE A 31 -10.52 4.03 -16.81
N ASP A 32 -10.14 4.20 -18.08
CA ASP A 32 -9.23 3.32 -18.79
C ASP A 32 -7.87 4.01 -18.88
N PHE A 33 -6.83 3.36 -18.38
CA PHE A 33 -5.46 3.85 -18.49
C PHE A 33 -4.86 3.37 -19.81
N GLU A 34 -4.56 4.30 -20.70
CA GLU A 34 -3.83 4.04 -21.93
C GLU A 34 -2.32 4.18 -21.67
N GLY A 35 -1.47 3.38 -22.28
CA GLY A 35 -0.06 3.17 -21.95
C GLY A 35 0.81 4.41 -21.60
N THR A 36 0.42 5.61 -22.03
CA THR A 36 1.07 6.89 -21.68
C THR A 36 0.68 7.39 -20.29
N ASP A 37 -0.49 6.98 -19.77
CA ASP A 37 -1.05 7.42 -18.51
C ASP A 37 -0.62 6.49 -17.35
N GLY A 38 0.21 5.51 -17.64
CA GLY A 38 0.77 4.57 -16.71
C GLY A 38 0.36 3.12 -16.95
N SER A 39 1.26 2.21 -16.61
CA SER A 39 1.05 0.77 -16.62
C SER A 39 1.45 0.19 -15.28
N GLY A 40 0.95 -1.01 -14.95
CA GLY A 40 1.26 -1.61 -13.65
C GLY A 40 0.72 -0.78 -12.49
N LEU A 41 -0.60 -0.53 -12.51
CA LEU A 41 -1.28 0.22 -11.46
C LEU A 41 -1.18 -0.49 -10.11
N GLY A 42 -0.75 0.26 -9.09
CA GLY A 42 -0.80 -0.16 -7.71
C GLY A 42 -2.17 0.10 -7.07
N PRO A 43 -2.33 -0.26 -5.80
CA PRO A 43 -3.53 0.06 -5.04
C PRO A 43 -3.81 1.56 -5.01
N VAL A 44 -5.09 1.93 -5.04
CA VAL A 44 -5.54 3.30 -4.84
C VAL A 44 -6.02 3.50 -3.40
N ILE A 45 -5.83 4.70 -2.88
CA ILE A 45 -6.34 5.13 -1.57
C ILE A 45 -7.35 6.24 -1.76
N GLN A 46 -8.39 6.30 -0.95
CA GLN A 46 -9.30 7.44 -0.92
C GLN A 46 -8.74 8.53 -0.01
N GLY A 47 -8.62 9.73 -0.54
CA GLY A 47 -8.18 10.90 0.20
C GLY A 47 -9.30 11.57 0.98
N LEU A 48 -8.90 12.43 1.93
CA LEU A 48 -9.82 13.19 2.77
C LEU A 48 -10.70 14.18 1.99
N ASN A 49 -10.28 14.55 0.79
CA ASN A 49 -11.01 15.42 -0.14
C ASN A 49 -11.98 14.66 -1.08
N GLY A 50 -12.12 13.33 -0.89
CA GLY A 50 -12.97 12.47 -1.71
C GLY A 50 -12.34 12.02 -3.02
N SER A 51 -11.17 12.53 -3.41
CA SER A 51 -10.39 12.03 -4.55
C SER A 51 -9.76 10.67 -4.23
N PHE A 52 -9.40 9.93 -5.28
CA PHE A 52 -8.57 8.74 -5.15
C PHE A 52 -7.15 9.07 -5.59
N TYR A 53 -6.17 8.55 -4.86
CA TYR A 53 -4.75 8.68 -5.16
C TYR A 53 -4.16 7.31 -5.42
N GLY A 54 -3.33 7.19 -6.45
CA GLY A 54 -2.71 5.93 -6.82
C GLY A 54 -1.29 6.12 -7.34
N ILE A 55 -0.62 5.00 -7.50
CA ILE A 55 0.71 4.91 -8.11
C ILE A 55 0.64 4.00 -9.33
N SER A 56 1.51 4.25 -10.30
CA SER A 56 1.76 3.31 -11.38
C SER A 56 3.25 3.01 -11.49
N GLY A 57 3.59 1.80 -11.93
CA GLY A 57 4.98 1.40 -12.18
C GLY A 57 5.52 1.95 -13.50
N GLY A 58 4.64 2.21 -14.45
CA GLY A 58 4.94 2.84 -15.75
C GLY A 58 4.52 4.30 -15.80
N GLY A 59 4.64 4.93 -16.95
CA GLY A 59 4.24 6.32 -17.18
C GLY A 59 5.40 7.26 -17.45
N ALA A 60 5.14 8.55 -17.45
CA ALA A 60 6.07 9.58 -17.87
C ALA A 60 7.36 9.60 -17.03
N GLY A 61 8.44 9.18 -17.61
CA GLY A 61 9.80 9.31 -17.08
C GLY A 61 10.77 9.16 -18.21
N THR A 62 11.68 10.12 -18.36
CA THR A 62 12.56 10.19 -19.55
C THR A 62 13.74 9.22 -19.48
N PHE A 63 14.07 8.70 -18.30
CA PHE A 63 15.28 7.89 -18.10
C PHE A 63 15.05 6.38 -17.92
N CYS A 64 13.80 5.90 -18.05
CA CYS A 64 13.45 4.49 -17.89
C CYS A 64 13.03 3.81 -19.20
N GLY A 65 13.23 4.47 -20.32
CA GLY A 65 12.82 3.94 -21.63
C GLY A 65 11.29 3.80 -21.76
N SER A 66 10.86 2.87 -22.59
CA SER A 66 9.44 2.67 -22.91
C SER A 66 8.58 2.17 -21.73
N SER A 67 9.18 1.60 -20.68
CA SER A 67 8.44 1.09 -19.53
C SER A 67 8.02 2.18 -18.54
N GLY A 68 8.60 3.39 -18.66
CA GLY A 68 8.38 4.47 -17.68
C GLY A 68 9.04 4.22 -16.33
N CYS A 69 9.02 5.25 -15.49
CA CYS A 69 9.70 5.25 -14.19
C CYS A 69 8.73 5.18 -13.00
N GLY A 70 7.44 5.25 -13.27
CA GLY A 70 6.39 5.37 -12.27
C GLY A 70 5.92 6.79 -12.07
N MET A 71 4.68 6.92 -11.64
CA MET A 71 4.05 8.20 -11.32
C MET A 71 3.07 8.09 -10.17
N ILE A 72 2.71 9.24 -9.62
CA ILE A 72 1.60 9.40 -8.67
C ILE A 72 0.50 10.17 -9.37
N PHE A 73 -0.72 9.68 -9.27
CA PHE A 73 -1.88 10.30 -9.88
C PHE A 73 -3.02 10.52 -8.87
N GLU A 74 -3.88 11.46 -9.20
CA GLU A 74 -5.16 11.72 -8.55
C GLU A 74 -6.29 11.40 -9.52
N ILE A 75 -7.34 10.77 -9.03
CA ILE A 75 -8.63 10.66 -9.68
C ILE A 75 -9.60 11.54 -8.91
N THR A 76 -10.02 12.62 -9.49
CA THR A 76 -10.97 13.54 -8.85
C THR A 76 -12.36 12.91 -8.71
N PRO A 77 -13.25 13.40 -7.82
CA PRO A 77 -14.63 12.94 -7.74
C PRO A 77 -15.42 13.04 -9.05
N ALA A 78 -14.97 13.92 -9.96
CA ALA A 78 -15.54 14.07 -11.32
C ALA A 78 -14.98 13.06 -12.32
N GLY A 79 -14.12 12.11 -11.89
CA GLY A 79 -13.52 11.09 -12.76
C GLY A 79 -12.34 11.57 -13.60
N LYS A 80 -11.78 12.77 -13.34
CA LYS A 80 -10.62 13.26 -14.08
C LYS A 80 -9.33 12.71 -13.46
N VAL A 81 -8.43 12.16 -14.29
CA VAL A 81 -7.06 11.77 -13.89
C VAL A 81 -6.14 12.98 -13.97
N ILE A 82 -5.35 13.19 -12.96
CA ILE A 82 -4.33 14.25 -12.88
C ILE A 82 -3.02 13.60 -12.42
N THR A 83 -1.97 13.71 -13.22
CA THR A 83 -0.63 13.34 -12.78
C THR A 83 -0.12 14.37 -11.80
N LEU A 84 0.11 13.94 -10.55
CA LEU A 84 0.65 14.80 -9.50
C LEU A 84 2.18 14.83 -9.52
N TYR A 85 2.80 13.70 -9.83
CA TYR A 85 4.26 13.58 -9.86
C TYR A 85 4.71 12.46 -10.78
N SER A 86 5.78 12.70 -11.55
CA SER A 86 6.46 11.71 -12.38
C SER A 86 7.87 11.50 -11.88
N PHE A 87 8.21 10.24 -11.55
CA PHE A 87 9.54 9.89 -11.04
C PHE A 87 10.59 9.88 -12.15
N CYS A 88 11.86 10.07 -11.73
CA CYS A 88 13.02 9.91 -12.60
C CYS A 88 12.99 10.84 -13.83
N THR A 89 12.57 12.07 -13.65
CA THR A 89 12.66 13.12 -14.67
C THR A 89 14.09 13.71 -14.77
N GLN A 90 14.96 13.38 -13.82
CA GLN A 90 16.37 13.77 -13.77
C GLN A 90 17.28 12.55 -13.92
N LYS A 91 18.49 12.79 -14.45
CA LYS A 91 19.52 11.75 -14.57
C LYS A 91 19.85 11.14 -13.20
N ASN A 92 20.03 9.81 -13.16
CA ASN A 92 20.27 9.01 -11.96
C ASN A 92 19.07 8.88 -11.01
N CYS A 93 17.93 9.49 -11.32
CA CYS A 93 16.69 9.35 -10.55
C CYS A 93 16.88 9.60 -9.04
N PRO A 94 17.33 10.81 -8.63
CA PRO A 94 17.58 11.10 -7.22
C PRO A 94 16.32 11.03 -6.36
N ASP A 95 15.14 11.15 -6.96
CA ASP A 95 13.82 11.04 -6.40
C ASP A 95 13.32 9.59 -6.24
N GLY A 96 14.07 8.64 -6.79
CA GLY A 96 13.72 7.22 -6.77
C GLY A 96 13.05 6.73 -8.05
N LEU A 97 12.71 5.46 -8.07
CA LEU A 97 12.13 4.73 -9.20
C LEU A 97 11.25 3.60 -8.69
N SER A 98 10.21 3.26 -9.42
CA SER A 98 9.25 2.22 -9.06
C SER A 98 8.60 2.48 -7.69
N PRO A 99 7.65 3.43 -7.61
CA PRO A 99 6.90 3.65 -6.37
C PRO A 99 6.21 2.35 -5.94
N SER A 100 6.28 2.01 -4.66
CA SER A 100 5.81 0.72 -4.14
C SER A 100 4.62 0.81 -3.21
N GLY A 101 4.27 2.00 -2.75
CA GLY A 101 3.10 2.22 -1.91
C GLY A 101 2.83 3.69 -1.66
N LEU A 102 1.58 4.00 -1.34
CA LEU A 102 1.11 5.36 -1.05
C LEU A 102 0.15 5.32 0.13
N MET A 103 0.22 6.32 0.99
CA MET A 103 -0.75 6.58 2.05
C MET A 103 -0.97 8.08 2.23
N GLN A 104 -2.11 8.47 2.75
CA GLN A 104 -2.34 9.84 3.23
C GLN A 104 -2.20 9.89 4.75
N ALA A 105 -1.36 10.77 5.25
CA ALA A 105 -1.18 10.97 6.69
C ALA A 105 -2.20 11.97 7.26
N SER A 106 -2.25 12.07 8.57
CA SER A 106 -3.17 12.95 9.30
C SER A 106 -3.01 14.45 8.99
N ASN A 107 -1.85 14.85 8.46
CA ASN A 107 -1.59 16.23 8.00
C ASN A 107 -2.13 16.50 6.58
N GLY A 108 -2.77 15.51 5.94
CA GLY A 108 -3.33 15.62 4.59
C GLY A 108 -2.32 15.39 3.45
N ASN A 109 -1.01 15.32 3.72
CA ASN A 109 -0.01 15.02 2.72
C ASN A 109 0.06 13.51 2.42
N LEU A 110 0.48 13.19 1.20
CA LEU A 110 0.72 11.84 0.75
C LEU A 110 2.16 11.44 1.08
N TYR A 111 2.35 10.22 1.54
CA TYR A 111 3.66 9.64 1.83
C TYR A 111 3.77 8.29 1.16
N GLY A 112 4.96 7.99 0.66
CA GLY A 112 5.19 6.73 -0.02
C GLY A 112 6.66 6.36 -0.08
N THR A 113 6.94 5.26 -0.76
CA THR A 113 8.27 4.72 -0.95
C THR A 113 8.53 4.42 -2.42
N THR A 114 9.80 4.44 -2.83
CA THR A 114 10.26 3.90 -4.10
C THR A 114 11.21 2.74 -3.85
N ASN A 115 11.10 1.67 -4.62
CA ASN A 115 11.92 0.47 -4.45
C ASN A 115 13.38 0.66 -4.84
N LEU A 116 13.63 1.51 -5.82
CA LEU A 116 14.90 1.58 -6.52
C LEU A 116 15.37 3.02 -6.66
N ARG A 117 16.68 3.19 -6.92
CA ARG A 117 17.31 4.50 -7.13
C ARG A 117 17.24 5.38 -5.87
N GLY A 118 17.07 6.70 -6.02
CA GLY A 118 17.37 7.66 -4.98
C GLY A 118 18.85 8.02 -4.97
N ALA A 119 19.26 8.96 -4.14
CA ALA A 119 20.64 9.45 -4.08
C ALA A 119 21.69 8.35 -3.83
N ASN A 120 21.32 7.31 -3.10
CA ASN A 120 22.20 6.21 -2.71
C ASN A 120 21.78 4.84 -3.30
N HIS A 121 20.92 4.82 -4.31
CA HIS A 121 20.45 3.64 -5.03
C HIS A 121 19.67 2.60 -4.23
N GLY A 122 19.27 2.91 -2.99
CA GLY A 122 18.53 2.00 -2.08
C GLY A 122 16.99 2.17 -2.10
N GLY A 123 16.47 3.07 -2.90
CA GLY A 123 15.08 3.54 -2.84
C GLY A 123 14.93 4.78 -1.96
N THR A 124 13.73 5.32 -1.86
CA THR A 124 13.44 6.54 -1.10
C THR A 124 12.18 6.42 -0.26
N ILE A 125 12.07 7.31 0.72
CA ILE A 125 10.81 7.69 1.36
C ILE A 125 10.52 9.11 0.91
N PHE A 126 9.30 9.39 0.48
CA PHE A 126 8.92 10.71 -0.01
C PHE A 126 7.65 11.24 0.64
N GLU A 127 7.50 12.55 0.59
CA GLU A 127 6.29 13.32 0.84
C GLU A 127 5.85 14.00 -0.44
N LEU A 128 4.55 13.99 -0.71
CA LEU A 128 3.91 14.73 -1.78
C LEU A 128 2.71 15.49 -1.21
N THR A 129 2.71 16.81 -1.34
CA THR A 129 1.52 17.59 -0.97
C THR A 129 0.42 17.41 -2.01
N PRO A 130 -0.86 17.61 -1.66
CA PRO A 130 -1.94 17.59 -2.64
C PRO A 130 -1.77 18.60 -3.78
N SER A 131 -0.95 19.65 -3.58
CA SER A 131 -0.60 20.62 -4.62
C SER A 131 0.52 20.18 -5.56
N GLY A 132 1.05 18.96 -5.38
CA GLY A 132 2.12 18.41 -6.23
C GLY A 132 3.55 18.76 -5.81
N LYS A 133 3.77 19.38 -4.64
CA LYS A 133 5.13 19.61 -4.14
C LYS A 133 5.71 18.30 -3.60
N PHE A 134 6.74 17.79 -4.28
CA PHE A 134 7.46 16.58 -3.90
C PHE A 134 8.68 16.89 -3.03
N THR A 135 8.93 16.04 -2.03
CA THR A 135 10.12 16.11 -1.15
C THR A 135 10.60 14.70 -0.86
N THR A 136 11.86 14.40 -1.13
CA THR A 136 12.50 13.19 -0.64
C THR A 136 12.84 13.37 0.84
N LEU A 137 12.20 12.58 1.71
CA LEU A 137 12.45 12.62 3.15
C LEU A 137 13.67 11.81 3.55
N TYR A 138 13.88 10.68 2.89
CA TYR A 138 15.00 9.78 3.15
C TYR A 138 15.39 9.01 1.89
N SER A 139 16.69 8.81 1.70
CA SER A 139 17.24 7.96 0.64
C SER A 139 18.01 6.81 1.29
N PHE A 140 17.52 5.59 1.10
CA PHE A 140 18.12 4.39 1.68
C PHE A 140 19.54 4.14 1.15
N CYS A 141 20.34 3.38 1.89
CA CYS A 141 21.78 3.21 1.70
C CYS A 141 22.58 4.50 1.97
N ALA A 142 22.10 5.38 2.83
CA ALA A 142 22.80 6.58 3.26
C ALA A 142 23.94 6.26 4.25
N GLN A 143 23.85 5.14 4.96
CA GLN A 143 24.85 4.72 5.95
C GLN A 143 25.91 3.80 5.32
N ALA A 144 27.08 3.74 5.95
CA ALA A 144 28.16 2.88 5.49
C ALA A 144 27.71 1.42 5.32
N ASN A 145 28.11 0.80 4.22
CA ASN A 145 27.70 -0.56 3.83
C ASN A 145 26.19 -0.74 3.73
N CYS A 146 25.44 0.33 3.46
CA CYS A 146 24.00 0.29 3.39
C CYS A 146 23.35 -0.25 4.68
N ALA A 147 23.89 0.16 5.84
CA ALA A 147 23.43 -0.32 7.14
C ALA A 147 21.97 0.07 7.46
N ASP A 148 21.45 1.11 6.86
CA ASP A 148 20.06 1.57 6.87
C ASP A 148 19.15 0.84 5.88
N ARG A 149 19.76 -0.04 5.06
CA ARG A 149 19.10 -1.02 4.21
C ARG A 149 18.50 -0.48 2.91
N SER A 150 17.80 -1.32 2.15
CA SER A 150 17.34 -0.96 0.80
C SER A 150 16.05 -1.69 0.41
N ARG A 151 15.45 -1.24 -0.67
CA ARG A 151 14.23 -1.77 -1.26
C ARG A 151 13.05 -1.75 -0.28
N PRO A 152 12.58 -0.56 0.12
CA PRO A 152 11.33 -0.47 0.88
C PRO A 152 10.18 -1.01 0.04
N VAL A 153 9.26 -1.74 0.66
CA VAL A 153 8.15 -2.41 0.00
C VAL A 153 6.82 -2.03 0.65
N GLY A 154 5.79 -1.96 -0.19
CA GLY A 154 4.42 -1.66 0.24
C GLY A 154 4.22 -0.24 0.76
N ALA A 155 3.02 0.02 1.23
CA ALA A 155 2.65 1.31 1.78
C ALA A 155 3.21 1.51 3.20
N LEU A 156 3.51 2.75 3.54
CA LEU A 156 3.77 3.16 4.91
C LEU A 156 2.48 3.16 5.73
N VAL A 157 2.62 3.09 7.05
CA VAL A 157 1.51 3.20 7.99
C VAL A 157 1.82 4.28 9.01
N GLN A 158 0.86 5.16 9.30
CA GLN A 158 1.02 6.13 10.38
C GLN A 158 0.64 5.50 11.71
N GLY A 159 1.56 5.53 12.66
CA GLY A 159 1.33 5.10 14.03
C GLY A 159 0.55 6.13 14.84
N VAL A 160 0.06 5.71 15.99
CA VAL A 160 -0.62 6.60 16.96
C VAL A 160 0.29 7.69 17.52
N ASP A 161 1.60 7.51 17.41
CA ASP A 161 2.63 8.49 17.76
C ASP A 161 2.93 9.51 16.65
N GLY A 162 2.15 9.46 15.57
CA GLY A 162 2.26 10.36 14.41
C GLY A 162 3.40 10.04 13.45
N LYS A 163 4.29 9.07 13.77
CA LYS A 163 5.37 8.66 12.87
C LYS A 163 4.88 7.69 11.83
N LEU A 164 5.66 7.57 10.76
CA LEU A 164 5.42 6.60 9.69
C LEU A 164 6.29 5.37 9.91
N TYR A 165 5.74 4.22 9.60
CA TYR A 165 6.39 2.92 9.73
C TYR A 165 6.32 2.18 8.40
N GLY A 166 7.39 1.46 8.09
CA GLY A 166 7.50 0.67 6.86
C GLY A 166 8.49 -0.48 7.02
N VAL A 167 8.60 -1.25 5.96
CA VAL A 167 9.52 -2.40 5.90
C VAL A 167 10.40 -2.32 4.65
N THR A 168 11.57 -2.93 4.73
CA THR A 168 12.47 -3.15 3.59
C THR A 168 12.59 -4.64 3.32
N GLU A 169 12.64 -5.02 2.04
CA GLU A 169 12.87 -6.41 1.62
C GLU A 169 14.29 -6.87 1.98
N ASN A 170 15.26 -5.99 1.76
CA ASN A 170 16.67 -6.29 1.95
C ASN A 170 17.21 -5.67 3.23
N GLY A 171 18.33 -6.23 3.69
CA GLY A 171 19.05 -5.74 4.85
C GLY A 171 18.67 -6.47 6.14
N GLY A 172 19.03 -5.92 7.28
CA GLY A 172 18.93 -6.63 8.55
C GLY A 172 20.16 -7.51 8.77
N ASP A 173 19.96 -8.66 9.35
CA ASP A 173 21.06 -9.58 9.67
C ASP A 173 21.60 -10.31 8.43
N THR A 174 22.82 -10.80 8.54
CA THR A 174 23.62 -11.42 7.45
C THR A 174 23.25 -12.87 7.14
N PHE A 175 22.26 -13.44 7.82
CA PHE A 175 21.80 -14.80 7.53
C PHE A 175 21.21 -14.98 6.13
N CYS A 176 20.66 -13.93 5.54
CA CYS A 176 20.22 -13.92 4.16
C CYS A 176 21.24 -13.20 3.29
N ALA A 177 21.52 -13.70 2.08
CA ALA A 177 22.54 -13.17 1.17
C ALA A 177 22.41 -11.65 0.91
N SER A 178 21.18 -11.14 0.85
CA SER A 178 20.87 -9.70 0.70
C SER A 178 20.33 -9.08 2.00
N GLY A 179 20.43 -9.81 3.14
CA GLY A 179 19.72 -9.50 4.36
C GLY A 179 18.29 -10.02 4.33
N CYS A 180 17.68 -10.07 5.49
CA CYS A 180 16.35 -10.70 5.67
C CYS A 180 15.22 -9.69 5.76
N GLY A 181 15.50 -8.42 5.56
CA GLY A 181 14.57 -7.31 5.67
C GLY A 181 14.57 -6.64 7.04
N THR A 182 13.97 -5.47 7.09
CA THR A 182 13.90 -4.66 8.32
C THR A 182 12.56 -3.97 8.47
N MET A 183 12.24 -3.55 9.68
CA MET A 183 11.20 -2.58 9.96
C MET A 183 11.83 -1.27 10.40
N PHE A 184 11.36 -0.17 9.88
CA PHE A 184 11.83 1.17 10.19
C PHE A 184 10.70 2.10 10.61
N GLN A 185 11.06 3.19 11.26
CA GLN A 185 10.21 4.35 11.48
C GLN A 185 10.86 5.60 10.90
N VAL A 186 10.04 6.54 10.44
CA VAL A 186 10.47 7.87 10.01
C VAL A 186 9.49 8.92 10.51
N THR A 187 10.00 10.07 10.98
CA THR A 187 9.14 11.21 11.30
C THR A 187 8.67 11.90 10.02
N LEU A 188 7.61 12.71 10.10
CA LEU A 188 7.15 13.52 8.96
C LEU A 188 8.22 14.53 8.49
N SER A 189 9.26 14.79 9.30
CA SER A 189 10.42 15.63 8.95
C SER A 189 11.62 14.83 8.42
N GLY A 190 11.48 13.52 8.20
CA GLY A 190 12.52 12.68 7.58
C GLY A 190 13.54 12.07 8.56
N GLN A 191 13.35 12.17 9.88
CA GLN A 191 14.26 11.50 10.83
C GLN A 191 14.00 10.00 10.82
N PHE A 192 14.94 9.25 10.28
CA PHE A 192 14.90 7.80 10.11
C PHE A 192 15.44 7.06 11.33
N LYS A 193 14.81 5.93 11.69
CA LYS A 193 15.30 5.01 12.70
C LYS A 193 14.95 3.57 12.32
N LEU A 194 15.94 2.68 12.39
CA LEU A 194 15.73 1.24 12.31
C LEU A 194 15.06 0.76 13.61
N VAL A 195 13.95 0.02 13.49
CA VAL A 195 13.16 -0.49 14.63
C VAL A 195 13.44 -1.95 14.87
N PHE A 196 13.50 -2.75 13.81
CA PHE A 196 13.65 -4.19 13.89
C PHE A 196 14.38 -4.75 12.67
N SER A 197 15.18 -5.80 12.87
CA SER A 197 15.79 -6.58 11.80
C SER A 197 15.20 -7.99 11.84
N PHE A 198 14.63 -8.42 10.73
CA PHE A 198 14.15 -9.79 10.60
C PHE A 198 15.33 -10.78 10.64
N CYS A 199 15.11 -11.96 11.18
CA CYS A 199 16.15 -13.00 11.25
C CYS A 199 17.41 -12.58 12.05
N ALA A 200 17.28 -11.69 13.02
CA ALA A 200 18.42 -11.22 13.83
C ALA A 200 19.03 -12.32 14.73
N LYS A 201 18.33 -13.44 14.87
CA LYS A 201 18.76 -14.63 15.61
C LYS A 201 18.74 -15.84 14.71
N THR A 202 19.39 -16.93 15.13
CA THR A 202 19.54 -18.18 14.35
C THR A 202 18.23 -18.90 13.97
N ASP A 203 17.07 -18.43 14.45
CA ASP A 203 15.76 -19.03 14.22
C ASP A 203 14.87 -18.14 13.34
N CYS A 204 15.25 -18.00 12.07
CA CYS A 204 14.46 -17.27 11.06
C CYS A 204 13.05 -17.84 10.82
N VAL A 205 12.78 -19.06 11.30
CA VAL A 205 11.48 -19.72 11.12
C VAL A 205 10.39 -19.04 11.95
N LYS A 206 10.78 -18.44 13.09
CA LYS A 206 9.82 -17.75 13.98
C LYS A 206 9.64 -16.27 13.68
N GLU A 207 10.68 -15.63 13.18
CA GLU A 207 10.70 -14.18 12.97
C GLU A 207 10.26 -13.78 11.56
N GLY A 208 10.21 -14.73 10.62
CA GLY A 208 9.99 -14.43 9.21
C GLY A 208 11.20 -13.77 8.54
N ARG A 209 11.14 -13.58 7.23
CA ARG A 209 12.19 -12.92 6.45
C ARG A 209 11.62 -12.36 5.14
N ASN A 210 12.33 -11.40 4.57
CA ASN A 210 12.03 -10.79 3.27
C ASN A 210 10.55 -10.37 3.16
N PRO A 211 10.12 -9.34 3.88
CA PRO A 211 8.77 -8.83 3.75
C PRO A 211 8.51 -8.43 2.29
N GLU A 212 7.38 -8.88 1.74
CA GLU A 212 6.96 -8.61 0.36
C GLU A 212 5.78 -7.62 0.29
N ALA A 213 5.20 -7.30 1.45
CA ALA A 213 4.08 -6.37 1.55
C ALA A 213 4.26 -5.37 2.69
N GLY A 214 3.51 -4.28 2.64
CA GLY A 214 3.53 -3.25 3.68
C GLY A 214 2.93 -3.71 5.02
N LEU A 215 3.01 -2.84 6.01
CA LEU A 215 2.45 -3.05 7.34
C LEU A 215 0.95 -2.74 7.35
N VAL A 216 0.24 -3.34 8.31
CA VAL A 216 -1.14 -2.99 8.65
C VAL A 216 -1.18 -2.52 10.10
N ALA A 217 -1.76 -1.34 10.33
CA ALA A 217 -1.98 -0.85 11.69
C ALA A 217 -3.18 -1.56 12.32
N ALA A 218 -2.98 -2.22 13.45
CA ALA A 218 -4.08 -2.70 14.27
C ALA A 218 -4.60 -1.58 15.19
N ARG A 219 -5.89 -1.60 15.51
CA ARG A 219 -6.53 -0.62 16.41
C ARG A 219 -5.88 -0.53 17.81
N THR A 220 -5.09 -1.51 18.17
CA THR A 220 -4.36 -1.59 19.46
C THR A 220 -3.01 -0.87 19.47
N GLY A 221 -2.67 -0.15 18.40
CA GLY A 221 -1.33 0.45 18.23
C GLY A 221 -0.23 -0.57 17.91
N THR A 222 -0.61 -1.80 17.54
CA THR A 222 0.31 -2.86 17.15
C THR A 222 0.36 -2.92 15.62
N PHE A 223 1.52 -3.15 15.05
CA PHE A 223 1.66 -3.38 13.61
C PHE A 223 1.65 -4.88 13.31
N MET A 224 1.00 -5.25 12.21
CA MET A 224 1.03 -6.60 11.66
C MET A 224 1.57 -6.51 10.23
N GLU A 225 2.51 -7.38 9.91
CA GLU A 225 3.01 -7.57 8.56
C GLU A 225 2.11 -8.55 7.82
N GLN A 226 1.76 -8.25 6.57
CA GLN A 226 1.19 -9.23 5.66
C GLN A 226 2.33 -9.99 5.00
N GLN A 227 2.68 -11.14 5.54
CA GLN A 227 3.59 -12.07 4.85
C GLN A 227 2.85 -12.77 3.70
N LEU A 228 3.17 -12.40 2.48
CA LEU A 228 2.85 -13.16 1.28
C LEU A 228 4.18 -13.66 0.72
N GLY A 229 4.61 -14.87 1.05
CA GLY A 229 5.74 -15.41 0.30
C GLY A 229 6.66 -16.43 0.92
N VAL A 230 6.36 -17.04 2.05
CA VAL A 230 6.97 -18.34 2.36
C VAL A 230 5.86 -19.32 2.67
N ALA A 231 5.63 -20.27 1.76
CA ALA A 231 4.78 -21.41 2.05
C ALA A 231 5.32 -22.07 3.32
N PRO A 232 4.59 -22.07 4.45
CA PRO A 232 5.07 -22.76 5.62
C PRO A 232 5.10 -24.23 5.28
N ASN A 233 6.26 -24.82 5.49
CA ASN A 233 6.32 -26.27 5.63
C ASN A 233 5.24 -26.64 6.67
N LYS A 234 4.33 -27.53 6.35
CA LYS A 234 2.99 -27.80 6.94
C LYS A 234 2.86 -27.91 8.47
N LYS A 235 3.74 -27.31 9.29
CA LYS A 235 3.74 -27.42 10.76
C LYS A 235 4.03 -26.15 11.56
N ALA A 236 4.03 -24.95 10.96
CA ALA A 236 4.22 -23.73 11.74
C ALA A 236 2.87 -23.03 11.97
N PRO A 237 2.49 -22.70 13.24
CA PRO A 237 1.33 -21.86 13.50
C PRO A 237 1.61 -20.45 12.98
N SER A 238 0.58 -19.81 12.43
CA SER A 238 0.62 -18.41 11.99
C SER A 238 1.19 -17.53 13.11
N SER A 239 2.46 -17.13 12.99
CA SER A 239 3.10 -16.26 13.97
C SER A 239 2.59 -14.83 13.74
N ARG A 240 1.67 -14.39 14.58
CA ARG A 240 1.32 -12.98 14.73
C ARG A 240 2.47 -12.29 15.44
N LEU A 241 3.24 -11.49 14.72
CA LEU A 241 4.22 -10.60 15.35
C LEU A 241 3.43 -9.50 16.09
N ARG A 242 3.25 -9.69 17.39
CA ARG A 242 2.74 -8.64 18.29
C ARG A 242 3.94 -7.90 18.87
N GLN A 243 4.42 -6.87 18.21
CA GLN A 243 5.35 -5.95 18.86
C GLN A 243 4.58 -4.73 19.39
N ARG A 244 4.58 -4.58 20.71
CA ARG A 244 4.23 -3.32 21.36
C ARG A 244 5.43 -2.39 21.23
N VAL A 245 5.27 -1.33 20.48
CA VAL A 245 6.17 -0.18 20.55
C VAL A 245 5.77 0.56 21.84
N ARG A 246 6.63 0.52 22.86
CA ARG A 246 6.49 1.34 24.08
C ARG A 246 7.14 2.70 23.85
#